data_2240d865353c85bd2ce0f0d12495be13
#
_entry.id   2240d865353c85bd2ce0f0d12495be13
#
_cell.length_a   1.000
_cell.length_b   1.000
_cell.length_c   1.000
_cell.angle_alpha   90.00
_cell.angle_beta   90.00
_cell.angle_gamma   90.00
#
_symmetry.space_group_name_H-M   'P 1'
#
loop_
_entity.id
_entity.type
_entity.pdbx_description
1 polymer ?
#
loop_
_entity_poly.entity_id
_entity_poly.type
_entity_poly.pdbx_seq_one_letter_code
_entity_poly.pdbx_strand_id
1 'polypeptide(L)'
;MTRLVLVHGRDLDGRDPEALEAQWLGALGAGLAAAGSPLRPTDDDAAFVYYGDTLERLVDGGTPPPVTVHALAADPAALPRLVGALPDGELRFLLDVAREILAGARHRPDVVPPVVAEGVVGDALVEAAVAALALVDRYVPGVSAAVLLTLTRDVYAYLHVDAVRREIDAGLVDALAGATSGDEPVVVVAHSLGSVVAYSVLAGRGPGPEVPLLLTPGTPLGIRAVRDALASRAPLVFPARVARWVSPRDPRDLLALHDLTPAVFPLPAGSPAIEAPRVTNRAPGFHAAAYPLDDGSWAGYLALPEVAGPVGEALT
;
A
#
# COMPACT_ATOMS: atom_id res chain seq x y z
N MET A 1 -4.12 22.01 17.15
CA MET A 1 -4.03 22.02 15.67
C MET A 1 -4.12 20.59 15.20
N THR A 2 -4.85 20.33 14.12
CA THR A 2 -4.91 18.99 13.51
C THR A 2 -3.52 18.60 13.02
N ARG A 3 -3.03 17.44 13.44
CA ARG A 3 -1.73 16.92 13.04
C ARG A 3 -1.84 15.91 11.89
N LEU A 4 -0.73 15.67 11.23
CA LEU A 4 -0.63 14.77 10.09
C LEU A 4 0.13 13.51 10.50
N VAL A 5 -0.41 12.32 10.18
CA VAL A 5 0.30 11.05 10.28
C VAL A 5 0.44 10.46 8.88
N LEU A 6 1.68 10.26 8.46
CA LEU A 6 2.06 9.73 7.16
C LEU A 6 2.50 8.27 7.34
N VAL A 7 1.87 7.35 6.60
CA VAL A 7 2.17 5.92 6.67
C VAL A 7 2.64 5.45 5.30
N HIS A 8 3.93 5.15 5.19
CA HIS A 8 4.51 4.79 3.89
C HIS A 8 4.07 3.40 3.39
N GLY A 9 4.34 3.13 2.13
CA GLY A 9 4.17 1.81 1.50
C GLY A 9 5.36 0.89 1.80
N ARG A 10 5.79 0.13 0.80
CA ARG A 10 6.91 -0.79 0.87
C ARG A 10 8.14 -0.31 0.10
N ASP A 11 9.18 -1.18 0.06
CA ASP A 11 10.44 -1.01 -0.71
C ASP A 11 11.29 0.17 -0.25
N LEU A 12 11.30 0.38 1.07
CA LEU A 12 12.00 1.49 1.69
C LEU A 12 13.07 1.02 2.69
N ASP A 13 13.38 -0.29 2.68
CA ASP A 13 14.39 -0.89 3.54
C ASP A 13 15.75 -0.22 3.34
N GLY A 14 16.41 0.10 4.45
CA GLY A 14 17.71 0.81 4.41
C GLY A 14 17.64 2.23 3.85
N ARG A 15 16.44 2.79 3.66
CA ARG A 15 16.25 4.21 3.29
C ARG A 15 16.26 5.06 4.56
N ASP A 16 16.79 6.25 4.41
CA ASP A 16 16.75 7.25 5.48
C ASP A 16 15.30 7.72 5.71
N PRO A 17 14.70 7.48 6.90
CA PRO A 17 13.34 7.88 7.20
C PRO A 17 13.11 9.40 7.10
N GLU A 18 14.09 10.21 7.53
CA GLU A 18 14.00 11.68 7.48
C GLU A 18 13.97 12.17 6.02
N ALA A 19 14.80 11.59 5.16
CA ALA A 19 14.80 11.90 3.74
C ALA A 19 13.49 11.50 3.05
N LEU A 20 12.88 10.38 3.46
CA LEU A 20 11.58 9.93 2.94
C LEU A 20 10.45 10.85 3.38
N GLU A 21 10.43 11.23 4.65
CA GLU A 21 9.46 12.19 5.18
C GLU A 21 9.55 13.51 4.44
N ALA A 22 10.76 14.06 4.27
CA ALA A 22 10.99 15.29 3.53
C ALA A 22 10.48 15.20 2.07
N GLN A 23 10.67 14.03 1.39
CA GLN A 23 10.13 13.82 0.05
C GLN A 23 8.60 13.82 0.05
N TRP A 24 7.96 13.16 1.02
CA TRP A 24 6.51 13.13 1.13
C TRP A 24 5.92 14.50 1.42
N LEU A 25 6.50 15.24 2.36
CA LEU A 25 6.09 16.60 2.69
C LEU A 25 6.32 17.57 1.53
N GLY A 26 7.42 17.43 0.79
CA GLY A 26 7.68 18.19 -0.42
C GLY A 26 6.65 17.96 -1.52
N ALA A 27 6.32 16.70 -1.80
CA ALA A 27 5.29 16.33 -2.77
C ALA A 27 3.89 16.81 -2.31
N LEU A 28 3.54 16.60 -1.05
CA LEU A 28 2.27 17.07 -0.49
C LEU A 28 2.16 18.60 -0.54
N GLY A 29 3.23 19.32 -0.19
CA GLY A 29 3.30 20.77 -0.28
C GLY A 29 3.08 21.30 -1.71
N ALA A 30 3.64 20.61 -2.72
CA ALA A 30 3.40 20.91 -4.11
C ALA A 30 1.93 20.66 -4.52
N GLY A 31 1.35 19.53 -4.10
CA GLY A 31 -0.04 19.21 -4.33
C GLY A 31 -1.01 20.18 -3.67
N LEU A 32 -0.74 20.59 -2.41
CA LEU A 32 -1.50 21.61 -1.70
C LEU A 32 -1.45 22.96 -2.42
N ALA A 33 -0.26 23.38 -2.88
CA ALA A 33 -0.12 24.59 -3.67
C ALA A 33 -0.93 24.54 -4.96
N ALA A 34 -0.89 23.40 -5.67
CA ALA A 34 -1.67 23.19 -6.87
C ALA A 34 -3.19 23.19 -6.61
N ALA A 35 -3.62 22.75 -5.41
CA ALA A 35 -5.01 22.83 -4.95
C ALA A 35 -5.42 24.23 -4.45
N GLY A 36 -4.50 25.21 -4.46
CA GLY A 36 -4.77 26.57 -3.97
C GLY A 36 -4.71 26.73 -2.45
N SER A 37 -4.21 25.72 -1.72
CA SER A 37 -4.04 25.80 -0.27
C SER A 37 -2.78 26.58 0.09
N PRO A 38 -2.82 27.48 1.10
CA PRO A 38 -1.64 28.18 1.62
C PRO A 38 -0.78 27.31 2.55
N LEU A 39 -1.29 26.13 2.96
CA LEU A 39 -0.62 25.27 3.92
C LEU A 39 0.70 24.72 3.38
N ARG A 40 1.68 24.66 4.27
CA ARG A 40 3.01 24.11 4.00
C ARG A 40 3.43 23.28 5.21
N PRO A 41 2.92 22.02 5.29
CA PRO A 41 3.29 21.13 6.38
C PRO A 41 4.81 20.91 6.43
N THR A 42 5.34 20.88 7.63
CA THR A 42 6.74 20.59 7.97
C THR A 42 6.81 19.32 8.81
N ASP A 43 8.00 18.86 9.12
CA ASP A 43 8.28 17.75 10.04
C ASP A 43 7.67 17.98 11.44
N ASP A 44 7.64 19.23 11.91
CA ASP A 44 6.97 19.58 13.19
C ASP A 44 5.44 19.34 13.16
N ASP A 45 4.83 19.35 11.98
CA ASP A 45 3.38 19.17 11.79
C ASP A 45 2.99 17.72 11.53
N ALA A 46 3.96 16.84 11.28
CA ALA A 46 3.75 15.48 10.83
C ALA A 46 4.44 14.44 11.73
N ALA A 47 3.93 13.22 11.70
CA ALA A 47 4.62 12.03 12.18
C ALA A 47 4.72 11.03 11.03
N PHE A 48 5.93 10.60 10.70
CA PHE A 48 6.18 9.64 9.63
C PHE A 48 6.38 8.24 10.21
N VAL A 49 5.46 7.33 9.91
CA VAL A 49 5.51 5.93 10.36
C VAL A 49 6.39 5.13 9.43
N TYR A 50 7.62 4.84 9.88
CA TYR A 50 8.58 4.04 9.14
C TYR A 50 8.68 2.62 9.72
N TYR A 51 8.52 1.61 8.87
CA TYR A 51 8.59 0.19 9.24
C TYR A 51 9.36 -0.67 8.22
N GLY A 52 10.12 -0.06 7.31
CA GLY A 52 10.92 -0.77 6.31
C GLY A 52 11.88 -1.76 6.97
N ASP A 53 12.68 -1.31 7.91
CA ASP A 53 13.64 -2.14 8.65
C ASP A 53 12.97 -3.24 9.50
N THR A 54 11.73 -3.00 9.96
CA THR A 54 10.94 -4.01 10.68
C THR A 54 10.53 -5.14 9.76
N LEU A 55 10.08 -4.83 8.53
CA LEU A 55 9.76 -5.83 7.52
C LEU A 55 11.02 -6.65 7.18
N GLU A 56 12.13 -5.98 6.86
CA GLU A 56 13.40 -6.64 6.55
C GLU A 56 13.81 -7.60 7.69
N ARG A 57 13.85 -7.12 8.92
CA ARG A 57 14.28 -7.89 10.08
C ARG A 57 13.38 -9.09 10.39
N LEU A 58 12.06 -8.93 10.29
CA LEU A 58 11.10 -9.98 10.69
C LEU A 58 10.74 -10.92 9.53
N VAL A 59 10.80 -10.47 8.28
CA VAL A 59 10.53 -11.30 7.11
C VAL A 59 11.79 -12.02 6.64
N ASP A 60 12.94 -11.34 6.69
CA ASP A 60 14.21 -11.86 6.19
C ASP A 60 15.11 -12.43 7.29
N GLY A 61 14.81 -12.23 8.57
CA GLY A 61 15.59 -12.67 9.74
C GLY A 61 15.75 -14.18 9.92
N GLY A 62 15.38 -14.97 8.93
CA GLY A 62 15.46 -16.42 8.96
C GLY A 62 16.09 -17.09 7.73
N THR A 63 16.52 -16.38 6.67
CA THR A 63 16.97 -16.97 5.39
C THR A 63 15.92 -16.85 4.27
N PRO A 64 16.22 -16.49 3.07
CA PRO A 64 17.44 -16.08 2.37
C PRO A 64 17.59 -14.55 2.29
N PRO A 65 18.64 -13.99 1.63
CA PRO A 65 18.90 -12.56 1.61
C PRO A 65 17.69 -11.74 1.16
N PRO A 66 17.56 -10.48 1.61
CA PRO A 66 16.40 -9.64 1.30
C PRO A 66 16.13 -9.61 -0.20
N VAL A 67 14.88 -9.95 -0.58
CA VAL A 67 14.46 -9.92 -1.99
C VAL A 67 14.11 -8.48 -2.31
N THR A 68 15.11 -7.68 -2.64
CA THR A 68 14.86 -6.33 -3.11
C THR A 68 14.59 -6.31 -4.61
N VAL A 69 13.76 -5.38 -5.07
CA VAL A 69 13.55 -5.14 -6.52
C VAL A 69 14.90 -4.93 -7.22
N HIS A 70 15.84 -4.27 -6.55
CA HIS A 70 17.18 -3.99 -7.08
C HIS A 70 18.01 -5.26 -7.27
N ALA A 71 17.99 -6.19 -6.30
CA ALA A 71 18.69 -7.46 -6.38
C ALA A 71 18.14 -8.36 -7.50
N LEU A 72 16.82 -8.40 -7.66
CA LEU A 72 16.17 -9.14 -8.75
C LEU A 72 16.40 -8.51 -10.13
N ALA A 73 16.43 -7.19 -10.22
CA ALA A 73 16.78 -6.50 -11.45
C ALA A 73 18.24 -6.78 -11.87
N ALA A 74 19.15 -6.97 -10.91
CA ALA A 74 20.55 -7.31 -11.15
C ALA A 74 20.75 -8.80 -11.54
N ASP A 75 19.94 -9.72 -11.00
CA ASP A 75 19.98 -11.16 -11.31
C ASP A 75 18.57 -11.74 -11.52
N PRO A 76 17.96 -11.58 -12.70
CA PRO A 76 16.65 -12.16 -13.01
C PRO A 76 16.62 -13.70 -12.90
N ALA A 77 17.77 -14.38 -13.02
CA ALA A 77 17.87 -15.83 -12.86
C ALA A 77 17.69 -16.30 -11.40
N ALA A 78 17.76 -15.37 -10.44
CA ALA A 78 17.45 -15.66 -9.05
C ALA A 78 15.94 -15.88 -8.79
N LEU A 79 15.05 -15.34 -9.63
CA LEU A 79 13.61 -15.36 -9.42
C LEU A 79 13.04 -16.78 -9.14
N PRO A 80 13.33 -17.82 -9.94
CA PRO A 80 12.80 -19.16 -9.66
C PRO A 80 13.28 -19.74 -8.32
N ARG A 81 14.52 -19.45 -7.91
CA ARG A 81 15.07 -19.90 -6.62
C ARG A 81 14.39 -19.21 -5.44
N LEU A 82 14.14 -17.90 -5.57
CA LEU A 82 13.47 -17.12 -4.54
C LEU A 82 12.01 -17.55 -4.40
N VAL A 83 11.31 -17.72 -5.51
CA VAL A 83 9.93 -18.23 -5.52
C VAL A 83 9.88 -19.65 -4.93
N GLY A 84 10.85 -20.51 -5.25
CA GLY A 84 10.95 -21.88 -4.71
C GLY A 84 11.23 -21.95 -3.19
N ALA A 85 11.70 -20.86 -2.59
CA ALA A 85 11.92 -20.76 -1.15
C ALA A 85 10.69 -20.26 -0.36
N LEU A 86 9.62 -19.80 -1.05
CA LEU A 86 8.42 -19.28 -0.40
C LEU A 86 7.54 -20.40 0.16
N PRO A 87 6.90 -20.19 1.31
CA PRO A 87 5.88 -21.08 1.83
C PRO A 87 4.68 -21.19 0.87
N ASP A 88 4.01 -22.33 0.85
CA ASP A 88 2.84 -22.59 -0.01
C ASP A 88 1.73 -21.53 0.15
N GLY A 89 1.51 -21.02 1.37
CA GLY A 89 0.53 -19.96 1.62
C GLY A 89 0.87 -18.65 0.92
N GLU A 90 2.14 -18.27 0.94
CA GLU A 90 2.66 -17.09 0.26
C GLU A 90 2.62 -17.23 -1.27
N LEU A 91 2.98 -18.42 -1.77
CA LEU A 91 2.85 -18.76 -3.21
C LEU A 91 1.41 -18.65 -3.71
N ARG A 92 0.43 -19.13 -2.91
CA ARG A 92 -0.99 -18.99 -3.26
C ARG A 92 -1.43 -17.55 -3.28
N PHE A 93 -1.05 -16.77 -2.27
CA PHE A 93 -1.34 -15.35 -2.20
C PHE A 93 -0.76 -14.60 -3.40
N LEU A 94 0.52 -14.85 -3.74
CA LEU A 94 1.17 -14.30 -4.93
C LEU A 94 0.40 -14.65 -6.21
N LEU A 95 0.00 -15.91 -6.38
CA LEU A 95 -0.76 -16.37 -7.54
C LEU A 95 -2.12 -15.68 -7.66
N ASP A 96 -2.83 -15.52 -6.55
CA ASP A 96 -4.16 -14.88 -6.55
C ASP A 96 -4.05 -13.40 -6.91
N VAL A 97 -3.06 -12.69 -6.38
CA VAL A 97 -2.77 -11.30 -6.75
C VAL A 97 -2.34 -11.20 -8.22
N ALA A 98 -1.42 -12.06 -8.68
CA ALA A 98 -0.94 -12.06 -10.06
C ALA A 98 -2.08 -12.31 -11.06
N ARG A 99 -3.00 -13.24 -10.76
CA ARG A 99 -4.18 -13.52 -11.59
C ARG A 99 -5.09 -12.32 -11.71
N GLU A 100 -5.34 -11.63 -10.60
CA GLU A 100 -6.23 -10.47 -10.58
C GLU A 100 -5.62 -9.31 -11.37
N ILE A 101 -4.31 -9.08 -11.24
CA ILE A 101 -3.56 -8.08 -12.03
C ILE A 101 -3.60 -8.43 -13.53
N LEU A 102 -3.33 -9.69 -13.90
CA LEU A 102 -3.38 -10.13 -15.29
C LEU A 102 -4.78 -9.99 -15.90
N ALA A 103 -5.82 -10.29 -15.11
CA ALA A 103 -7.21 -10.09 -15.55
C ALA A 103 -7.56 -8.60 -15.73
N GLY A 104 -6.98 -7.73 -14.92
CA GLY A 104 -7.14 -6.26 -15.00
C GLY A 104 -6.36 -5.62 -16.16
N ALA A 105 -5.28 -6.25 -16.60
CA ALA A 105 -4.46 -5.78 -17.73
C ALA A 105 -5.20 -6.01 -19.07
N ARG A 106 -6.06 -5.12 -19.44
CA ARG A 106 -7.09 -5.17 -20.52
C ARG A 106 -6.60 -5.48 -21.95
N HIS A 107 -5.30 -5.75 -22.16
CA HIS A 107 -4.74 -5.87 -23.50
C HIS A 107 -4.66 -7.31 -24.05
N ARG A 108 -4.92 -8.32 -23.25
CA ARG A 108 -4.83 -9.73 -23.65
C ARG A 108 -5.83 -10.62 -22.91
N PRO A 109 -7.09 -10.70 -23.37
CA PRO A 109 -8.09 -11.62 -22.79
C PRO A 109 -7.74 -13.12 -23.01
N ASP A 110 -6.79 -13.40 -23.90
CA ASP A 110 -6.26 -14.72 -24.22
C ASP A 110 -5.16 -15.20 -23.27
N VAL A 111 -4.60 -14.30 -22.43
CA VAL A 111 -3.63 -14.70 -21.40
C VAL A 111 -4.37 -15.26 -20.20
N VAL A 112 -4.39 -16.58 -20.12
CA VAL A 112 -4.97 -17.30 -18.98
C VAL A 112 -3.86 -17.56 -17.97
N PRO A 113 -3.92 -16.95 -16.76
CA PRO A 113 -2.97 -17.26 -15.70
C PRO A 113 -3.07 -18.74 -15.31
N PRO A 114 -1.98 -19.37 -14.85
CA PRO A 114 -2.03 -20.76 -14.38
C PRO A 114 -3.08 -20.90 -13.29
N VAL A 115 -4.04 -21.82 -13.50
CA VAL A 115 -5.03 -22.18 -12.48
C VAL A 115 -4.47 -23.36 -11.71
N VAL A 116 -4.28 -23.16 -10.41
CA VAL A 116 -3.83 -24.22 -9.50
C VAL A 116 -5.03 -24.70 -8.69
N ALA A 117 -5.30 -25.99 -8.73
CA ALA A 117 -6.38 -26.58 -7.95
C ALA A 117 -6.12 -26.47 -6.45
N GLU A 118 -7.19 -26.48 -5.65
CA GLU A 118 -7.05 -26.63 -4.19
C GLU A 118 -6.28 -27.91 -3.85
N GLY A 119 -5.34 -27.80 -2.89
CA GLY A 119 -4.53 -28.94 -2.45
C GLY A 119 -3.23 -29.18 -3.23
N VAL A 120 -2.98 -28.48 -4.34
CA VAL A 120 -1.65 -28.53 -5.01
C VAL A 120 -0.63 -27.84 -4.11
N VAL A 121 0.52 -28.46 -3.89
CA VAL A 121 1.62 -28.02 -3.03
C VAL A 121 2.98 -28.27 -3.70
N GLY A 122 4.03 -27.65 -3.18
CA GLY A 122 5.40 -27.87 -3.61
C GLY A 122 5.68 -27.41 -5.05
N ASP A 123 6.47 -28.19 -5.80
CA ASP A 123 7.04 -27.77 -7.09
C ASP A 123 6.01 -27.29 -8.12
N ALA A 124 4.83 -27.90 -8.19
CA ALA A 124 3.79 -27.47 -9.12
C ALA A 124 3.23 -26.08 -8.78
N LEU A 125 3.21 -25.71 -7.50
CA LEU A 125 2.81 -24.37 -7.07
C LEU A 125 3.90 -23.35 -7.41
N VAL A 126 5.15 -23.72 -7.23
CA VAL A 126 6.31 -22.90 -7.61
C VAL A 126 6.33 -22.64 -9.11
N GLU A 127 6.16 -23.69 -9.93
CA GLU A 127 6.09 -23.57 -11.40
C GLU A 127 4.98 -22.62 -11.84
N ALA A 128 3.80 -22.73 -11.23
CA ALA A 128 2.68 -21.86 -11.52
C ALA A 128 2.96 -20.40 -11.14
N ALA A 129 3.61 -20.16 -9.99
CA ALA A 129 3.96 -18.82 -9.55
C ALA A 129 5.02 -18.17 -10.47
N VAL A 130 6.07 -18.92 -10.85
CA VAL A 130 7.08 -18.45 -11.80
C VAL A 130 6.44 -18.14 -13.17
N ALA A 131 5.56 -18.99 -13.66
CA ALA A 131 4.86 -18.74 -14.91
C ALA A 131 3.96 -17.49 -14.83
N ALA A 132 3.24 -17.30 -13.73
CA ALA A 132 2.42 -16.10 -13.52
C ALA A 132 3.25 -14.82 -13.49
N LEU A 133 4.38 -14.82 -12.81
CA LEU A 133 5.33 -13.70 -12.77
C LEU A 133 5.91 -13.38 -14.16
N ALA A 134 6.26 -14.40 -14.94
CA ALA A 134 6.72 -14.21 -16.32
C ALA A 134 5.63 -13.60 -17.22
N LEU A 135 4.35 -13.92 -16.99
CA LEU A 135 3.23 -13.28 -17.68
C LEU A 135 3.07 -11.82 -17.26
N VAL A 136 3.27 -11.50 -15.98
CA VAL A 136 3.24 -10.11 -15.49
C VAL A 136 4.34 -9.29 -16.18
N ASP A 137 5.59 -9.74 -16.19
CA ASP A 137 6.69 -9.06 -16.86
C ASP A 137 6.41 -8.81 -18.35
N ARG A 138 5.76 -9.77 -18.99
CA ARG A 138 5.52 -9.71 -20.44
C ARG A 138 4.32 -8.83 -20.82
N TYR A 139 3.28 -8.78 -20.01
CA TYR A 139 1.98 -8.24 -20.41
C TYR A 139 1.45 -7.11 -19.53
N VAL A 140 2.11 -6.80 -18.42
CA VAL A 140 1.66 -5.79 -17.45
C VAL A 140 2.58 -4.58 -17.47
N PRO A 141 2.26 -3.51 -18.22
CA PRO A 141 3.11 -2.33 -18.25
C PRO A 141 3.25 -1.68 -16.86
N GLY A 142 4.48 -1.34 -16.49
CA GLY A 142 4.76 -0.61 -15.24
C GLY A 142 4.84 -1.46 -13.97
N VAL A 143 4.58 -2.78 -14.06
CA VAL A 143 4.77 -3.73 -12.95
C VAL A 143 5.71 -4.83 -13.41
N SER A 144 6.82 -5.04 -12.72
CA SER A 144 7.71 -6.18 -12.96
C SER A 144 7.39 -7.34 -12.01
N ALA A 145 7.85 -8.54 -12.38
CA ALA A 145 7.80 -9.73 -11.52
C ALA A 145 8.47 -9.45 -10.16
N ALA A 146 9.58 -8.72 -10.17
CA ALA A 146 10.29 -8.31 -8.96
C ALA A 146 9.43 -7.42 -8.06
N VAL A 147 8.82 -6.38 -8.61
CA VAL A 147 7.92 -5.48 -7.87
C VAL A 147 6.73 -6.26 -7.30
N LEU A 148 6.12 -7.15 -8.09
CA LEU A 148 4.98 -7.93 -7.62
C LEU A 148 5.37 -8.91 -6.53
N LEU A 149 6.48 -9.64 -6.70
CA LEU A 149 6.97 -10.59 -5.71
C LEU A 149 7.25 -9.92 -4.36
N THR A 150 7.98 -8.81 -4.38
CA THR A 150 8.32 -8.09 -3.16
C THR A 150 7.08 -7.47 -2.51
N LEU A 151 6.17 -6.86 -3.28
CA LEU A 151 4.91 -6.34 -2.74
C LEU A 151 4.08 -7.44 -2.07
N THR A 152 3.86 -8.56 -2.77
CA THR A 152 3.01 -9.64 -2.25
C THR A 152 3.63 -10.27 -1.00
N ARG A 153 4.95 -10.36 -0.92
CA ARG A 153 5.68 -10.86 0.24
C ARG A 153 5.43 -10.00 1.48
N ASP A 154 5.60 -8.69 1.36
CA ASP A 154 5.42 -7.76 2.49
C ASP A 154 3.95 -7.69 2.94
N VAL A 155 3.03 -7.63 1.98
CA VAL A 155 1.59 -7.64 2.27
C VAL A 155 1.19 -8.97 2.92
N TYR A 156 1.69 -10.10 2.42
CA TYR A 156 1.46 -11.41 3.02
C TYR A 156 2.00 -11.48 4.44
N ALA A 157 3.24 -11.04 4.66
CA ALA A 157 3.87 -11.04 5.98
C ALA A 157 3.04 -10.21 6.97
N TYR A 158 2.62 -9.01 6.61
CA TYR A 158 1.76 -8.18 7.45
C TYR A 158 0.41 -8.86 7.74
N LEU A 159 -0.21 -9.47 6.72
CA LEU A 159 -1.52 -10.10 6.87
C LEU A 159 -1.47 -11.45 7.60
N HIS A 160 -0.40 -12.22 7.52
CA HIS A 160 -0.36 -13.61 7.98
C HIS A 160 0.65 -13.90 9.09
N VAL A 161 1.63 -13.01 9.34
CA VAL A 161 2.63 -13.19 10.40
C VAL A 161 2.32 -12.25 11.56
N ASP A 162 1.80 -12.81 12.66
CA ASP A 162 1.33 -12.01 13.80
C ASP A 162 2.41 -11.15 14.47
N ALA A 163 3.67 -11.57 14.43
CA ALA A 163 4.78 -10.78 14.97
C ALA A 163 5.01 -9.51 14.15
N VAL A 164 5.02 -9.64 12.81
CA VAL A 164 5.17 -8.52 11.87
C VAL A 164 4.03 -7.52 12.08
N ARG A 165 2.81 -8.02 12.05
CA ARG A 165 1.63 -7.16 12.20
C ARG A 165 1.65 -6.39 13.53
N ARG A 166 1.86 -7.10 14.66
CA ARG A 166 1.84 -6.46 15.99
C ARG A 166 2.87 -5.35 16.12
N GLU A 167 4.05 -5.54 15.57
CA GLU A 167 5.12 -4.52 15.64
C GLU A 167 4.78 -3.31 14.77
N ILE A 168 4.30 -3.53 13.54
CA ILE A 168 3.91 -2.44 12.64
C ILE A 168 2.68 -1.70 13.18
N ASP A 169 1.66 -2.43 13.64
CA ASP A 169 0.46 -1.83 14.24
C ASP A 169 0.82 -0.98 15.47
N ALA A 170 1.73 -1.46 16.34
CA ALA A 170 2.20 -0.71 17.50
C ALA A 170 2.87 0.60 17.09
N GLY A 171 3.73 0.59 16.06
CA GLY A 171 4.36 1.80 15.55
C GLY A 171 3.36 2.85 15.07
N LEU A 172 2.28 2.43 14.38
CA LEU A 172 1.22 3.37 13.99
C LEU A 172 0.39 3.85 15.20
N VAL A 173 0.08 2.98 16.15
CA VAL A 173 -0.65 3.35 17.37
C VAL A 173 0.16 4.38 18.17
N ASP A 174 1.46 4.19 18.32
CA ASP A 174 2.36 5.12 19.00
C ASP A 174 2.45 6.47 18.27
N ALA A 175 2.51 6.44 16.93
CA ALA A 175 2.51 7.66 16.13
C ALA A 175 1.19 8.44 16.26
N LEU A 176 0.04 7.74 16.24
CA LEU A 176 -1.27 8.37 16.46
C LEU A 176 -1.39 8.97 17.86
N ALA A 177 -0.89 8.28 18.88
CA ALA A 177 -0.87 8.79 20.26
C ALA A 177 0.08 9.96 20.43
N GLY A 178 1.26 9.91 19.82
CA GLY A 178 2.26 10.98 19.88
C GLY A 178 1.89 12.21 19.06
N ALA A 179 1.08 12.05 18.02
CA ALA A 179 0.60 13.17 17.20
C ALA A 179 -0.39 14.08 17.93
N THR A 180 -0.91 13.67 19.08
CA THR A 180 -1.90 14.42 19.84
C THR A 180 -1.42 14.67 21.26
N SER A 181 -1.67 15.87 21.82
CA SER A 181 -1.51 16.16 23.24
C SER A 181 -2.81 15.94 24.04
N GLY A 182 -3.76 15.18 23.48
CA GLY A 182 -5.10 14.93 24.04
C GLY A 182 -6.05 14.42 22.95
N ASP A 183 -7.26 15.02 22.87
CA ASP A 183 -8.29 14.66 21.90
C ASP A 183 -8.17 15.42 20.56
N GLU A 184 -7.00 15.95 20.24
CA GLU A 184 -6.80 16.66 18.97
C GLU A 184 -6.95 15.71 17.78
N PRO A 185 -7.66 16.13 16.71
CA PRO A 185 -7.85 15.29 15.54
C PRO A 185 -6.56 15.08 14.74
N VAL A 186 -6.46 13.95 14.06
CA VAL A 186 -5.31 13.56 13.24
C VAL A 186 -5.75 13.23 11.82
N VAL A 187 -5.14 13.87 10.82
CA VAL A 187 -5.27 13.46 9.41
C VAL A 187 -4.31 12.30 9.14
N VAL A 188 -4.82 11.20 8.61
CA VAL A 188 -4.00 10.02 8.27
C VAL A 188 -3.89 9.91 6.76
N VAL A 189 -2.66 9.94 6.25
CA VAL A 189 -2.32 9.71 4.84
C VAL A 189 -1.50 8.43 4.75
N ALA A 190 -2.07 7.40 4.16
CA ALA A 190 -1.49 6.06 4.14
C ALA A 190 -1.44 5.50 2.72
N HIS A 191 -0.25 5.25 2.20
CA HIS A 191 -0.03 4.80 0.83
C HIS A 191 0.27 3.31 0.74
N SER A 192 -0.25 2.64 -0.28
CA SER A 192 0.08 1.24 -0.60
C SER A 192 -0.13 0.30 0.61
N LEU A 193 0.86 -0.50 1.02
CA LEU A 193 0.81 -1.34 2.22
C LEU A 193 0.45 -0.53 3.48
N GLY A 194 0.93 0.70 3.60
CA GLY A 194 0.57 1.60 4.71
C GLY A 194 -0.93 1.81 4.85
N SER A 195 -1.69 1.77 3.75
CA SER A 195 -3.16 1.85 3.78
C SER A 195 -3.82 0.61 4.38
N VAL A 196 -3.21 -0.57 4.19
CA VAL A 196 -3.67 -1.82 4.83
C VAL A 196 -3.41 -1.76 6.33
N VAL A 197 -2.24 -1.23 6.72
CA VAL A 197 -1.88 -0.99 8.13
C VAL A 197 -2.83 0.02 8.77
N ALA A 198 -3.01 1.19 8.15
CA ALA A 198 -3.90 2.23 8.66
C ALA A 198 -5.34 1.74 8.79
N TYR A 199 -5.85 1.03 7.78
CA TYR A 199 -7.17 0.42 7.85
C TYR A 199 -7.28 -0.56 9.02
N SER A 200 -6.32 -1.48 9.17
CA SER A 200 -6.33 -2.51 10.21
C SER A 200 -6.36 -1.90 11.63
N VAL A 201 -5.50 -0.88 11.86
CA VAL A 201 -5.43 -0.19 13.16
C VAL A 201 -6.69 0.62 13.43
N LEU A 202 -7.16 1.42 12.46
CA LEU A 202 -8.32 2.30 12.64
C LEU A 202 -9.66 1.54 12.67
N ALA A 203 -9.77 0.39 12.00
CA ALA A 203 -10.93 -0.48 12.08
C ALA A 203 -11.02 -1.22 13.43
N GLY A 204 -9.91 -1.30 14.16
CA GLY A 204 -9.88 -1.80 15.53
C GLY A 204 -10.71 -0.92 16.48
N ARG A 205 -11.18 -1.52 17.59
CA ARG A 205 -12.02 -0.83 18.59
C ARG A 205 -11.21 -0.18 19.73
N GLY A 206 -9.87 -0.09 19.58
CA GLY A 206 -8.99 0.52 20.57
C GLY A 206 -9.21 2.03 20.74
N PRO A 207 -8.72 2.65 21.84
CA PRO A 207 -8.70 4.10 21.99
C PRO A 207 -7.80 4.76 20.94
N GLY A 208 -8.04 6.03 20.64
CA GLY A 208 -7.22 6.80 19.70
C GLY A 208 -7.92 8.11 19.29
N PRO A 209 -7.23 8.98 18.55
CA PRO A 209 -7.77 10.27 18.14
C PRO A 209 -8.91 10.13 17.13
N GLU A 210 -9.71 11.19 17.00
CA GLU A 210 -10.62 11.38 15.88
C GLU A 210 -9.81 11.61 14.59
N VAL A 211 -10.26 11.03 13.50
CA VAL A 211 -9.61 11.10 12.18
C VAL A 211 -10.57 11.79 11.20
N PRO A 212 -10.47 13.12 11.04
CA PRO A 212 -11.32 13.84 10.10
C PRO A 212 -11.15 13.37 8.67
N LEU A 213 -9.95 12.90 8.32
CA LEU A 213 -9.66 12.34 7.00
C LEU A 213 -8.71 11.14 7.11
N LEU A 214 -9.15 10.01 6.54
CA LEU A 214 -8.28 8.91 6.12
C LEU A 214 -8.10 8.99 4.60
N LEU A 215 -6.88 9.24 4.15
CA LEU A 215 -6.52 9.29 2.73
C LEU A 215 -5.66 8.08 2.38
N THR A 216 -6.13 7.24 1.44
CA THR A 216 -5.46 5.99 1.06
C THR A 216 -5.14 5.93 -0.44
N PRO A 217 -4.20 6.78 -0.94
CA PRO A 217 -3.81 6.75 -2.34
C PRO A 217 -3.07 5.45 -2.68
N GLY A 218 -3.34 4.90 -3.86
CA GLY A 218 -2.63 3.72 -4.34
C GLY A 218 -2.84 2.46 -3.48
N THR A 219 -4.01 2.30 -2.87
CA THR A 219 -4.29 1.21 -1.90
C THR A 219 -4.51 -0.14 -2.56
N PRO A 220 -3.92 -1.25 -2.03
CA PRO A 220 -4.23 -2.62 -2.45
C PRO A 220 -5.47 -3.21 -1.74
N LEU A 221 -6.19 -2.46 -0.91
CA LEU A 221 -7.37 -2.95 -0.18
C LEU A 221 -8.48 -3.51 -1.09
N GLY A 222 -8.55 -3.07 -2.34
CA GLY A 222 -9.48 -3.59 -3.33
C GLY A 222 -9.08 -4.94 -3.92
N ILE A 223 -7.83 -5.39 -3.78
CA ILE A 223 -7.36 -6.69 -4.24
C ILE A 223 -8.02 -7.78 -3.40
N ARG A 224 -8.61 -8.78 -4.07
CA ARG A 224 -9.40 -9.83 -3.40
C ARG A 224 -8.62 -10.54 -2.30
N ALA A 225 -7.40 -10.99 -2.59
CA ALA A 225 -6.57 -11.72 -1.63
C ALA A 225 -6.29 -10.89 -0.36
N VAL A 226 -6.06 -9.58 -0.51
CA VAL A 226 -5.85 -8.65 0.62
C VAL A 226 -7.13 -8.49 1.42
N ARG A 227 -8.23 -8.17 0.75
CA ARG A 227 -9.54 -7.98 1.37
C ARG A 227 -10.02 -9.22 2.10
N ASP A 228 -9.89 -10.40 1.48
CA ASP A 228 -10.36 -11.67 2.05
C ASP A 228 -9.51 -12.07 3.27
N ALA A 229 -8.21 -11.79 3.27
CA ALA A 229 -7.35 -11.96 4.44
C ALA A 229 -7.75 -11.03 5.60
N LEU A 230 -8.09 -9.78 5.32
CA LEU A 230 -8.62 -8.87 6.34
C LEU A 230 -9.99 -9.37 6.87
N ALA A 231 -10.90 -9.74 5.97
CA ALA A 231 -12.24 -10.20 6.32
C ALA A 231 -12.23 -11.53 7.11
N SER A 232 -11.22 -12.38 6.93
CA SER A 232 -11.05 -13.61 7.70
C SER A 232 -10.74 -13.36 9.18
N ARG A 233 -10.22 -12.19 9.53
CA ARG A 233 -9.87 -11.80 10.91
C ARG A 233 -10.99 -11.08 11.63
N ALA A 234 -11.65 -10.16 10.92
CA ALA A 234 -12.80 -9.40 11.42
C ALA A 234 -13.66 -8.91 10.26
N PRO A 235 -14.96 -8.72 10.46
CA PRO A 235 -15.81 -8.09 9.46
C PRO A 235 -15.25 -6.76 9.01
N LEU A 236 -15.29 -6.50 7.69
CA LEU A 236 -14.91 -5.20 7.16
C LEU A 236 -15.89 -4.13 7.68
N VAL A 237 -15.35 -3.03 8.16
CA VAL A 237 -16.14 -1.92 8.71
C VAL A 237 -15.60 -0.58 8.21
N PHE A 238 -16.44 0.43 8.16
CA PHE A 238 -15.94 1.80 8.08
C PHE A 238 -15.39 2.17 9.46
N PRO A 239 -14.13 2.62 9.60
CA PRO A 239 -13.55 2.88 10.91
C PRO A 239 -14.32 3.95 11.66
N ALA A 240 -14.76 3.65 12.90
CA ALA A 240 -15.73 4.45 13.62
C ALA A 240 -15.29 5.90 13.92
N ARG A 241 -13.98 6.12 14.05
CA ARG A 241 -13.38 7.46 14.29
C ARG A 241 -12.99 8.21 13.03
N VAL A 242 -13.19 7.60 11.86
CA VAL A 242 -12.93 8.25 10.58
C VAL A 242 -14.18 8.98 10.10
N ALA A 243 -14.09 10.29 9.95
CA ALA A 243 -15.21 11.08 9.46
C ALA A 243 -15.35 10.98 7.93
N ARG A 244 -14.24 11.00 7.22
CA ARG A 244 -14.18 10.95 5.76
C ARG A 244 -13.06 10.01 5.30
N TRP A 245 -13.35 9.13 4.33
CA TRP A 245 -12.35 8.25 3.72
C TRP A 245 -12.27 8.49 2.23
N VAL A 246 -11.09 8.94 1.76
CA VAL A 246 -10.81 9.20 0.35
C VAL A 246 -9.73 8.22 -0.11
N SER A 247 -10.00 7.50 -1.17
CA SER A 247 -9.12 6.45 -1.73
C SER A 247 -8.85 6.69 -3.22
N PRO A 248 -7.97 7.65 -3.55
CA PRO A 248 -7.65 7.99 -4.93
C PRO A 248 -6.75 6.94 -5.55
N ARG A 249 -6.97 6.65 -6.85
CA ARG A 249 -6.08 5.80 -7.63
C ARG A 249 -5.91 6.25 -9.08
N ASP A 250 -4.77 5.95 -9.67
CA ASP A 250 -4.59 5.99 -11.11
C ASP A 250 -5.13 4.67 -11.72
N PRO A 251 -5.98 4.71 -12.76
CA PRO A 251 -6.45 3.49 -13.42
C PRO A 251 -5.35 2.62 -14.04
N ARG A 252 -4.13 3.15 -14.19
CA ARG A 252 -2.95 2.43 -14.67
C ARG A 252 -2.12 1.82 -13.54
N ASP A 253 -2.40 2.21 -12.29
CA ASP A 253 -1.77 1.63 -11.11
C ASP A 253 -2.36 0.24 -10.83
N LEU A 254 -1.64 -0.79 -11.25
CA LEU A 254 -2.07 -2.18 -11.12
C LEU A 254 -1.79 -2.79 -9.74
N LEU A 255 -1.14 -2.05 -8.85
CA LEU A 255 -1.02 -2.38 -7.43
C LEU A 255 -2.20 -1.82 -6.62
N ALA A 256 -2.91 -0.84 -7.17
CA ALA A 256 -4.18 -0.31 -6.67
C ALA A 256 -5.31 -0.64 -7.67
N LEU A 257 -5.53 -1.93 -7.92
CA LEU A 257 -6.28 -2.45 -9.06
C LEU A 257 -7.74 -1.97 -9.15
N HIS A 258 -8.40 -1.74 -8.02
CA HIS A 258 -9.84 -1.46 -7.96
C HIS A 258 -10.19 -0.21 -7.17
N ASP A 259 -11.23 0.50 -7.61
CA ASP A 259 -11.89 1.52 -6.79
C ASP A 259 -12.58 0.83 -5.60
N LEU A 260 -12.49 1.38 -4.38
CA LEU A 260 -13.13 0.82 -3.19
C LEU A 260 -14.65 1.08 -3.19
N THR A 261 -15.33 0.52 -4.18
CA THR A 261 -16.79 0.55 -4.26
C THR A 261 -17.44 -0.47 -3.32
N PRO A 262 -18.74 -0.36 -2.99
CA PRO A 262 -19.44 -1.36 -2.17
C PRO A 262 -19.38 -2.78 -2.74
N ALA A 263 -19.23 -2.94 -4.05
CA ALA A 263 -19.05 -4.26 -4.68
C ALA A 263 -17.64 -4.84 -4.48
N VAL A 264 -16.65 -3.99 -4.36
CA VAL A 264 -15.24 -4.39 -4.18
C VAL A 264 -14.87 -4.47 -2.71
N PHE A 265 -15.27 -3.48 -1.91
CA PHE A 265 -14.99 -3.42 -0.47
C PHE A 265 -16.32 -3.30 0.29
N PRO A 266 -16.99 -4.44 0.55
CA PRO A 266 -18.34 -4.45 1.11
C PRO A 266 -18.34 -4.06 2.60
N LEU A 267 -18.91 -2.91 2.89
CA LEU A 267 -19.10 -2.42 4.25
C LEU A 267 -20.56 -2.71 4.71
N PRO A 268 -20.83 -2.73 6.02
CA PRO A 268 -22.18 -2.87 6.55
C PRO A 268 -23.14 -1.82 5.97
N ALA A 269 -24.41 -2.20 5.81
CA ALA A 269 -25.44 -1.27 5.33
C ALA A 269 -25.52 -0.02 6.22
N GLY A 270 -25.61 1.15 5.60
CA GLY A 270 -25.61 2.44 6.30
C GLY A 270 -24.22 3.01 6.62
N SER A 271 -23.15 2.31 6.28
CA SER A 271 -21.80 2.89 6.39
C SER A 271 -21.62 4.11 5.47
N PRO A 272 -20.81 5.10 5.86
CA PRO A 272 -20.42 6.18 4.95
C PRO A 272 -19.80 5.62 3.66
N ALA A 273 -19.92 6.36 2.57
CA ALA A 273 -19.28 5.98 1.31
C ALA A 273 -17.78 6.27 1.35
N ILE A 274 -16.99 5.39 0.73
CA ILE A 274 -15.58 5.66 0.44
C ILE A 274 -15.54 6.46 -0.87
N GLU A 275 -14.92 7.64 -0.84
CA GLU A 275 -14.70 8.43 -2.04
C GLU A 275 -13.51 7.85 -2.81
N ALA A 276 -13.70 7.48 -4.07
CA ALA A 276 -12.66 6.85 -4.88
C ALA A 276 -12.40 7.65 -6.18
N PRO A 277 -11.82 8.85 -6.10
CA PRO A 277 -11.52 9.64 -7.27
C PRO A 277 -10.43 8.98 -8.11
N ARG A 278 -10.62 9.04 -9.44
CA ARG A 278 -9.59 8.60 -10.40
C ARG A 278 -8.70 9.75 -10.74
N VAL A 279 -7.40 9.54 -10.59
CA VAL A 279 -6.37 10.56 -10.79
C VAL A 279 -5.34 10.11 -11.82
N THR A 280 -4.43 11.01 -12.21
CA THR A 280 -3.35 10.71 -13.14
C THR A 280 -1.99 10.88 -12.44
N ASN A 281 -1.44 9.80 -11.95
CA ASN A 281 -0.10 9.77 -11.35
C ASN A 281 0.96 9.73 -12.47
N ARG A 282 1.88 10.70 -12.47
CA ARG A 282 2.94 10.82 -13.48
C ARG A 282 4.25 10.14 -13.08
N ALA A 283 4.35 9.59 -11.89
CA ALA A 283 5.53 8.85 -11.46
C ALA A 283 5.71 7.56 -12.29
N PRO A 284 6.93 7.08 -12.47
CA PRO A 284 7.18 5.79 -13.09
C PRO A 284 6.38 4.68 -12.40
N GLY A 285 5.76 3.79 -13.19
CA GLY A 285 4.89 2.72 -12.67
C GLY A 285 3.56 3.18 -12.08
N PHE A 286 3.25 4.49 -12.08
CA PHE A 286 1.97 5.09 -11.68
C PHE A 286 1.58 4.89 -10.21
N HIS A 287 2.48 4.35 -9.38
CA HIS A 287 2.17 3.92 -8.01
C HIS A 287 2.80 4.80 -6.92
N ALA A 288 3.91 5.48 -7.17
CA ALA A 288 4.64 6.20 -6.12
C ALA A 288 3.77 7.25 -5.41
N ALA A 289 3.94 7.36 -4.08
CA ALA A 289 3.34 8.45 -3.28
C ALA A 289 3.98 9.80 -3.60
N ALA A 290 5.31 9.83 -3.61
CA ALA A 290 6.14 10.99 -3.93
C ALA A 290 7.29 10.57 -4.85
N TYR A 291 7.59 11.37 -5.87
CA TYR A 291 8.66 11.11 -6.82
C TYR A 291 9.26 12.44 -7.29
N PRO A 292 10.54 12.72 -6.99
CA PRO A 292 11.20 13.92 -7.46
C PRO A 292 11.50 13.82 -8.96
N LEU A 293 11.25 14.89 -9.70
CA LEU A 293 11.58 15.02 -11.11
C LEU A 293 12.87 15.83 -11.31
N ASP A 294 13.54 15.65 -12.44
CA ASP A 294 14.83 16.29 -12.75
C ASP A 294 14.74 17.82 -12.81
N ASP A 295 13.56 18.38 -13.05
CA ASP A 295 13.30 19.81 -13.09
C ASP A 295 13.00 20.42 -11.69
N GLY A 296 13.11 19.61 -10.66
CA GLY A 296 12.84 20.02 -9.26
C GLY A 296 11.35 20.03 -8.89
N SER A 297 10.46 19.62 -9.82
CA SER A 297 9.06 19.44 -9.51
C SER A 297 8.78 18.04 -8.94
N TRP A 298 7.52 17.78 -8.53
CA TRP A 298 7.10 16.53 -7.93
C TRP A 298 6.09 15.80 -8.81
N ALA A 299 6.24 14.48 -8.88
CA ALA A 299 5.23 13.54 -9.32
C ALA A 299 4.82 12.65 -8.14
N GLY A 300 3.90 11.72 -8.39
CA GLY A 300 3.36 10.86 -7.33
C GLY A 300 1.98 11.32 -6.86
N TYR A 301 1.31 10.46 -6.10
CA TYR A 301 -0.05 10.74 -5.63
C TYR A 301 -0.15 12.05 -4.85
N LEU A 302 0.79 12.29 -3.91
CA LEU A 302 0.73 13.44 -3.01
C LEU A 302 0.93 14.79 -3.73
N ALA A 303 1.54 14.79 -4.92
CA ALA A 303 1.74 15.99 -5.72
C ALA A 303 0.47 16.40 -6.51
N LEU A 304 -0.58 15.59 -6.46
CA LEU A 304 -1.82 15.86 -7.21
C LEU A 304 -2.79 16.71 -6.38
N PRO A 305 -3.37 17.78 -6.95
CA PRO A 305 -4.31 18.63 -6.23
C PRO A 305 -5.57 17.88 -5.76
N GLU A 306 -6.03 16.88 -6.52
CA GLU A 306 -7.18 16.04 -6.16
C GLU A 306 -6.90 15.14 -4.94
N VAL A 307 -5.64 14.90 -4.65
CA VAL A 307 -5.17 14.10 -3.50
C VAL A 307 -4.83 14.97 -2.32
N ALA A 308 -4.10 16.05 -2.55
CA ALA A 308 -3.66 16.97 -1.50
C ALA A 308 -4.78 17.92 -1.01
N GLY A 309 -5.72 18.30 -1.88
CA GLY A 309 -6.83 19.20 -1.54
C GLY A 309 -7.62 18.74 -0.30
N PRO A 310 -8.14 17.50 -0.26
CA PRO A 310 -8.79 16.94 0.93
C PRO A 310 -7.94 17.02 2.21
N VAL A 311 -6.61 16.85 2.11
CA VAL A 311 -5.70 17.03 3.27
C VAL A 311 -5.70 18.49 3.75
N GLY A 312 -5.60 19.42 2.81
CA GLY A 312 -5.66 20.86 3.12
C GLY A 312 -6.98 21.25 3.80
N GLU A 313 -8.11 20.72 3.34
CA GLU A 313 -9.44 20.93 3.93
C GLU A 313 -9.52 20.39 5.37
N ALA A 314 -8.93 19.22 5.62
CA ALA A 314 -9.01 18.55 6.91
C ALA A 314 -8.01 19.11 7.97
N LEU A 315 -6.98 19.84 7.53
CA LEU A 315 -6.00 20.48 8.41
C LEU A 315 -6.44 21.90 8.86
N THR A 316 -7.46 22.49 8.23
CA THR A 316 -8.02 23.81 8.57
C THR A 316 -9.21 23.69 9.49
#